data_4f22d2b53cabf0dac39ec90abbc45254
#
_entry.id   4f22d2b53cabf0dac39ec90abbc45254
#
_cell.length_a   1.000
_cell.length_b   1.000
_cell.length_c   1.000
_cell.angle_alpha   90.00
_cell.angle_beta   90.00
_cell.angle_gamma   90.00
#
_symmetry.space_group_name_H-M   'P 1'
#
loop_
_entity.id
_entity.type
_entity.pdbx_description
1 polymer ?
#
loop_
_entity_poly.entity_id
_entity_poly.type
_entity_poly.pdbx_seq_one_letter_code
_entity_poly.pdbx_strand_id
1 'polypeptide(L)'
;MISEKKSGAPYLNVWFGNFYRPAYDDQAFVAEGMELLKKFGFNSVLLDSKDWEDFRERYEGKPASQFVGMQEFMMEQIKKQGMSHTFLAIYLNADNLYPNIRFSPPVFGESVVTAKGNDGRWYRYWSEKAQETMTEHVSQLLEMYGENMTRIEVDGKEKKPLCSMWDPVVAPSFDEDGKNRYRSWLEKRYNGDIETFNRFYKTEANSFETIEPEQYWFELRYPGKNGFSEKELKDRDEKCRVWMDNQRWKSDELVLYFEAMQKKLHALDPQLYLCPDLSQWGYFLNVDGSFLTGAGLSDLWDTAVRGADFYRIAPHVDAAHFISVPVLPNGDPDCYVTACQHSMMRNMNRGRSFVGGIYWGRFVYNDLYAWISPCEAVASMAASGASGYASYGMCGLDDGGVLHRMPEAFCRSLEEGNRWWKEVVPRLGGRKAAKAAVLFPSAMALAETFDTEHNHDRRLDLLGWYKALEDWQIDVDVVDGSIFKDQTAVPAHQQSASACLPVRSYRKSIRSWLHV
;
A
#
# COMPACT_ATOMS: atom_id res chain seq x y z
N MET A 1 -19.92 -16.23 31.73
CA MET A 1 -20.43 -16.76 30.46
C MET A 1 -19.86 -15.86 29.38
N ILE A 2 -18.82 -16.32 28.69
CA ILE A 2 -18.27 -15.66 27.53
C ILE A 2 -19.26 -15.97 26.42
N SER A 3 -19.91 -14.94 25.88
CA SER A 3 -20.80 -15.11 24.73
C SER A 3 -19.93 -15.60 23.58
N GLU A 4 -20.23 -16.78 23.04
CA GLU A 4 -19.68 -17.28 21.79
C GLU A 4 -20.09 -16.29 20.68
N LYS A 5 -19.26 -15.29 20.41
CA LYS A 5 -19.31 -14.61 19.14
C LYS A 5 -18.85 -15.62 18.09
N LYS A 6 -19.76 -16.13 17.28
CA LYS A 6 -19.41 -16.78 16.03
C LYS A 6 -18.68 -15.72 15.19
N SER A 7 -17.37 -15.71 15.22
CA SER A 7 -16.61 -14.92 14.27
C SER A 7 -16.74 -15.62 12.92
N GLY A 8 -17.02 -14.85 11.87
CA GLY A 8 -16.98 -15.33 10.50
C GLY A 8 -15.62 -15.96 10.15
N ALA A 9 -15.54 -16.69 9.06
CA ALA A 9 -14.28 -17.24 8.59
C ALA A 9 -13.25 -16.12 8.38
N PRO A 10 -11.98 -16.30 8.79
CA PRO A 10 -10.95 -15.29 8.59
C PRO A 10 -10.72 -15.04 7.09
N TYR A 11 -10.34 -13.82 6.73
CA TYR A 11 -10.00 -13.46 5.37
C TYR A 11 -8.54 -13.86 5.09
N LEU A 12 -8.31 -15.06 4.57
CA LEU A 12 -7.00 -15.55 4.15
C LEU A 12 -6.93 -15.50 2.63
N ASN A 13 -6.45 -14.36 2.14
CA ASN A 13 -6.46 -14.00 0.74
C ASN A 13 -5.07 -14.10 0.11
N VAL A 14 -5.03 -14.44 -1.16
CA VAL A 14 -3.80 -14.51 -1.93
C VAL A 14 -4.02 -13.95 -3.33
N TRP A 15 -3.12 -13.06 -3.74
CA TRP A 15 -3.12 -12.58 -5.10
C TRP A 15 -2.54 -13.65 -6.05
N PHE A 16 -3.34 -14.01 -7.04
CA PHE A 16 -2.92 -14.86 -8.14
C PHE A 16 -2.95 -14.04 -9.41
N GLY A 17 -1.84 -13.35 -9.65
CA GLY A 17 -1.76 -12.35 -10.69
C GLY A 17 -1.39 -12.92 -12.06
N ASN A 18 -1.69 -12.14 -13.08
CA ASN A 18 -1.45 -12.49 -14.46
C ASN A 18 -0.13 -11.93 -15.02
N PHE A 19 0.77 -11.48 -14.17
CA PHE A 19 2.07 -11.01 -14.64
C PHE A 19 3.00 -12.14 -15.07
N TYR A 20 2.77 -13.32 -14.53
CA TYR A 20 3.51 -14.52 -14.89
C TYR A 20 2.78 -15.28 -16.02
N ARG A 21 3.49 -15.49 -17.11
CA ARG A 21 2.90 -16.05 -18.34
C ARG A 21 2.09 -17.34 -18.14
N PRO A 22 2.54 -18.35 -17.37
CA PRO A 22 1.73 -19.56 -17.13
C PRO A 22 0.40 -19.28 -16.44
N ALA A 23 0.31 -18.26 -15.54
CA ALA A 23 -0.96 -17.85 -14.96
C ALA A 23 -1.90 -17.17 -15.98
N TYR A 24 -1.36 -16.77 -17.11
CA TYR A 24 -2.07 -16.06 -18.17
C TYR A 24 -2.52 -16.97 -19.32
N ASP A 25 -1.77 -18.03 -19.64
CA ASP A 25 -2.01 -18.86 -20.81
C ASP A 25 -1.98 -20.39 -20.56
N ASP A 26 -1.68 -20.84 -19.33
CA ASP A 26 -1.59 -22.24 -18.96
C ASP A 26 -2.67 -22.64 -17.94
N GLN A 27 -3.73 -23.27 -18.44
CA GLN A 27 -4.84 -23.73 -17.60
C GLN A 27 -4.43 -24.84 -16.62
N ALA A 28 -3.46 -25.69 -16.98
CA ALA A 28 -3.01 -26.75 -16.07
C ALA A 28 -2.24 -26.14 -14.89
N PHE A 29 -1.37 -25.17 -15.15
CA PHE A 29 -0.68 -24.39 -14.10
C PHE A 29 -1.67 -23.70 -13.16
N VAL A 30 -2.71 -23.07 -13.70
CA VAL A 30 -3.75 -22.39 -12.92
C VAL A 30 -4.53 -23.39 -12.05
N ALA A 31 -4.94 -24.52 -12.62
CA ALA A 31 -5.69 -25.54 -11.90
C ALA A 31 -4.87 -26.11 -10.73
N GLU A 32 -3.62 -26.48 -10.97
CA GLU A 32 -2.69 -26.93 -9.92
C GLU A 32 -2.46 -25.84 -8.87
N GLY A 33 -2.30 -24.58 -9.30
CA GLY A 33 -2.17 -23.44 -8.40
C GLY A 33 -3.34 -23.32 -7.44
N MET A 34 -4.57 -23.43 -7.90
CA MET A 34 -5.77 -23.37 -7.04
C MET A 34 -5.85 -24.54 -6.05
N GLU A 35 -5.43 -25.75 -6.46
CA GLU A 35 -5.33 -26.90 -5.55
C GLU A 35 -4.29 -26.66 -4.44
N LEU A 36 -3.13 -26.12 -4.79
CA LEU A 36 -2.08 -25.79 -3.84
C LEU A 36 -2.52 -24.67 -2.87
N LEU A 37 -3.16 -23.62 -3.34
CA LEU A 37 -3.68 -22.55 -2.49
C LEU A 37 -4.70 -23.08 -1.48
N LYS A 38 -5.60 -23.96 -1.92
CA LYS A 38 -6.56 -24.63 -1.02
C LYS A 38 -5.85 -25.47 0.01
N LYS A 39 -4.86 -26.27 -0.40
CA LYS A 39 -4.04 -27.10 0.49
C LYS A 39 -3.33 -26.25 1.54
N PHE A 40 -2.80 -25.10 1.18
CA PHE A 40 -2.15 -24.19 2.12
C PHE A 40 -3.13 -23.43 3.02
N GLY A 41 -4.43 -23.67 2.85
CA GLY A 41 -5.45 -23.15 3.74
C GLY A 41 -6.01 -21.79 3.36
N PHE A 42 -5.70 -21.23 2.21
CA PHE A 42 -6.35 -20.03 1.71
C PHE A 42 -7.84 -20.28 1.45
N ASN A 43 -8.65 -19.25 1.59
CA ASN A 43 -10.09 -19.33 1.33
C ASN A 43 -10.59 -18.25 0.36
N SER A 44 -9.72 -17.33 -0.02
CA SER A 44 -10.00 -16.26 -0.97
C SER A 44 -8.84 -16.05 -1.92
N VAL A 45 -9.13 -15.74 -3.16
CA VAL A 45 -8.13 -15.42 -4.19
C VAL A 45 -8.42 -14.03 -4.74
N LEU A 46 -7.40 -13.19 -4.76
CA LEU A 46 -7.45 -11.86 -5.38
C LEU A 46 -7.14 -11.99 -6.86
N LEU A 47 -8.07 -11.60 -7.69
CA LEU A 47 -8.00 -11.62 -9.15
C LEU A 47 -7.79 -10.22 -9.71
N ASP A 48 -7.10 -10.15 -10.84
CA ASP A 48 -6.95 -8.92 -11.59
C ASP A 48 -8.18 -8.58 -12.41
N SER A 49 -8.53 -7.30 -12.46
CA SER A 49 -9.53 -6.77 -13.39
C SER A 49 -9.00 -5.58 -14.20
N LYS A 50 -7.71 -5.62 -14.52
CA LYS A 50 -6.98 -4.48 -15.11
C LYS A 50 -7.44 -4.11 -16.51
N ASP A 51 -7.85 -5.08 -17.30
CA ASP A 51 -8.30 -4.84 -18.65
C ASP A 51 -9.79 -4.50 -18.67
N TRP A 52 -10.12 -3.26 -18.28
CA TRP A 52 -11.50 -2.80 -18.18
C TRP A 52 -12.25 -2.89 -19.50
N GLU A 53 -11.56 -2.66 -20.61
CA GLU A 53 -12.17 -2.70 -21.94
C GLU A 53 -12.61 -4.12 -22.29
N ASP A 54 -11.76 -5.11 -22.04
CA ASP A 54 -12.06 -6.52 -22.25
C ASP A 54 -13.21 -6.98 -21.33
N PHE A 55 -13.23 -6.57 -20.06
CA PHE A 55 -14.34 -6.86 -19.15
C PHE A 55 -15.65 -6.18 -19.59
N ARG A 56 -15.59 -4.93 -20.04
CA ARG A 56 -16.75 -4.24 -20.59
C ARG A 56 -17.28 -4.94 -21.82
N GLU A 57 -16.42 -5.31 -22.76
CA GLU A 57 -16.80 -6.06 -23.94
C GLU A 57 -17.44 -7.41 -23.58
N ARG A 58 -16.92 -8.08 -22.57
CA ARG A 58 -17.50 -9.32 -22.04
C ARG A 58 -18.89 -9.06 -21.43
N TYR A 59 -19.05 -8.01 -20.68
CA TYR A 59 -20.34 -7.59 -20.12
C TYR A 59 -21.37 -7.28 -21.20
N GLU A 60 -20.97 -6.68 -22.30
CA GLU A 60 -21.80 -6.42 -23.48
C GLU A 60 -22.14 -7.68 -24.29
N GLY A 61 -21.69 -8.86 -23.86
CA GLY A 61 -21.99 -10.15 -24.49
C GLY A 61 -21.03 -10.58 -25.60
N LYS A 62 -19.90 -9.90 -25.75
CA LYS A 62 -18.84 -10.34 -26.69
C LYS A 62 -18.11 -11.59 -26.14
N PRO A 63 -17.47 -12.38 -27.00
CA PRO A 63 -16.61 -13.47 -26.54
C PRO A 63 -15.53 -12.96 -25.59
N ALA A 64 -15.21 -13.74 -24.56
CA ALA A 64 -14.13 -13.40 -23.64
C ALA A 64 -12.80 -13.30 -24.40
N SER A 65 -12.04 -12.25 -24.12
CA SER A 65 -10.63 -12.17 -24.52
C SER A 65 -9.82 -13.28 -23.85
N GLN A 66 -8.58 -13.47 -24.28
CA GLN A 66 -7.68 -14.43 -23.62
C GLN A 66 -7.52 -14.09 -22.13
N PHE A 67 -7.39 -12.82 -21.80
CA PHE A 67 -7.25 -12.35 -20.41
C PHE A 67 -8.51 -12.66 -19.59
N VAL A 68 -9.67 -12.19 -20.03
CA VAL A 68 -10.94 -12.42 -19.32
C VAL A 68 -11.28 -13.90 -19.27
N GLY A 69 -11.07 -14.65 -20.36
CA GLY A 69 -11.30 -16.10 -20.38
C GLY A 69 -10.44 -16.85 -19.38
N MET A 70 -9.20 -16.42 -19.14
CA MET A 70 -8.35 -17.00 -18.09
C MET A 70 -8.83 -16.61 -16.69
N GLN A 71 -9.30 -15.36 -16.48
CA GLN A 71 -9.93 -14.98 -15.20
C GLN A 71 -11.19 -15.81 -14.93
N GLU A 72 -12.06 -16.00 -15.92
CA GLU A 72 -13.24 -16.86 -15.79
C GLU A 72 -12.85 -18.31 -15.44
N PHE A 73 -11.82 -18.86 -16.10
CA PHE A 73 -11.30 -20.18 -15.78
C PHE A 73 -10.76 -20.26 -14.34
N MET A 74 -10.02 -19.24 -13.88
CA MET A 74 -9.56 -19.16 -12.50
C MET A 74 -10.75 -19.18 -11.53
N MET A 75 -11.80 -18.39 -11.78
CA MET A 75 -13.00 -18.35 -10.93
C MET A 75 -13.69 -19.72 -10.86
N GLU A 76 -13.75 -20.47 -11.96
CA GLU A 76 -14.27 -21.84 -11.98
C GLU A 76 -13.44 -22.77 -11.10
N GLN A 77 -12.10 -22.72 -11.22
CA GLN A 77 -11.21 -23.54 -10.39
C GLN A 77 -11.30 -23.14 -8.89
N ILE A 78 -11.37 -21.85 -8.57
CA ILE A 78 -11.59 -21.33 -7.21
C ILE A 78 -12.88 -21.92 -6.63
N LYS A 79 -13.99 -21.85 -7.36
CA LYS A 79 -15.29 -22.39 -6.94
C LYS A 79 -15.23 -23.92 -6.77
N LYS A 80 -14.56 -24.63 -7.67
CA LYS A 80 -14.34 -26.09 -7.59
C LYS A 80 -13.59 -26.50 -6.33
N GLN A 81 -12.64 -25.68 -5.86
CA GLN A 81 -11.89 -25.92 -4.63
C GLN A 81 -12.66 -25.44 -3.37
N GLY A 82 -13.88 -24.93 -3.50
CA GLY A 82 -14.66 -24.37 -2.39
C GLY A 82 -14.02 -23.15 -1.76
N MET A 83 -13.38 -22.34 -2.58
CA MET A 83 -12.86 -21.01 -2.25
C MET A 83 -13.75 -19.93 -2.88
N SER A 84 -13.51 -18.69 -2.49
CA SER A 84 -14.13 -17.50 -3.07
C SER A 84 -13.09 -16.59 -3.71
N HIS A 85 -13.51 -15.56 -4.42
CA HIS A 85 -12.61 -14.59 -5.04
C HIS A 85 -12.95 -13.15 -4.65
N THR A 86 -12.00 -12.27 -4.83
CA THR A 86 -12.17 -10.82 -4.80
C THR A 86 -11.39 -10.19 -5.95
N PHE A 87 -11.62 -8.91 -6.20
CA PHE A 87 -11.00 -8.20 -7.31
C PHE A 87 -10.06 -7.09 -6.87
N LEU A 88 -9.00 -6.94 -7.63
CA LEU A 88 -8.15 -5.76 -7.67
C LEU A 88 -8.75 -4.84 -8.76
N ALA A 89 -9.64 -3.92 -8.39
CA ALA A 89 -10.55 -3.29 -9.34
C ALA A 89 -10.42 -1.77 -9.48
N ILE A 90 -9.84 -1.09 -8.52
CA ILE A 90 -9.76 0.38 -8.54
C ILE A 90 -8.33 0.80 -8.77
N TYR A 91 -8.03 1.18 -10.01
CA TYR A 91 -6.69 1.54 -10.42
C TYR A 91 -6.55 3.05 -10.59
N LEU A 92 -5.48 3.60 -10.02
CA LEU A 92 -5.16 5.02 -10.10
C LEU A 92 -4.23 5.37 -11.25
N ASN A 93 -3.54 4.41 -11.79
CA ASN A 93 -2.58 4.63 -12.85
C ASN A 93 -2.54 3.47 -13.84
N ALA A 94 -2.10 3.80 -15.04
CA ALA A 94 -1.81 2.85 -16.10
C ALA A 94 -0.29 2.64 -16.18
N ASP A 95 0.35 2.24 -15.08
CA ASP A 95 1.80 2.09 -15.11
C ASP A 95 2.20 0.88 -15.98
N ASN A 96 2.96 1.15 -17.04
CA ASN A 96 3.52 0.16 -17.94
C ASN A 96 4.83 -0.45 -17.40
N LEU A 97 4.96 -0.63 -16.11
CA LEU A 97 6.09 -1.37 -15.53
C LEU A 97 6.20 -2.79 -16.12
N TYR A 98 5.09 -3.29 -16.63
CA TYR A 98 5.02 -4.61 -17.25
C TYR A 98 4.56 -4.48 -18.71
N PRO A 99 5.47 -4.55 -19.68
CA PRO A 99 5.17 -4.28 -21.10
C PRO A 99 4.16 -5.25 -21.73
N ASN A 100 3.84 -6.35 -21.07
CA ASN A 100 2.93 -7.38 -21.57
C ASN A 100 1.51 -7.26 -20.99
N ILE A 101 1.25 -6.29 -20.12
CA ILE A 101 -0.05 -6.08 -19.50
C ILE A 101 -0.61 -4.77 -20.02
N ARG A 102 -1.73 -4.85 -20.70
CA ARG A 102 -2.52 -3.69 -21.03
C ARG A 102 -3.23 -3.23 -19.77
N PHE A 103 -2.65 -2.23 -19.10
CA PHE A 103 -3.48 -1.39 -18.28
C PHE A 103 -4.37 -0.61 -19.22
N SER A 104 -5.63 -0.90 -19.21
CA SER A 104 -6.56 -0.14 -20.04
C SER A 104 -6.35 1.33 -19.76
N PRO A 105 -6.10 2.13 -20.78
CA PRO A 105 -6.18 3.55 -20.57
C PRO A 105 -7.60 3.77 -20.12
N PRO A 106 -7.72 4.36 -19.08
CA PRO A 106 -8.90 4.57 -18.46
C PRO A 106 -9.78 5.45 -19.25
N VAL A 107 -10.27 6.37 -18.60
CA VAL A 107 -11.29 7.23 -19.07
C VAL A 107 -10.70 8.18 -20.08
N PHE A 108 -11.05 7.96 -21.31
CA PHE A 108 -10.58 8.74 -22.44
C PHE A 108 -10.74 10.24 -22.18
N GLY A 109 -9.64 10.97 -22.37
CA GLY A 109 -9.57 12.41 -22.18
C GLY A 109 -9.39 12.87 -20.73
N GLU A 110 -9.30 11.94 -19.77
CA GLU A 110 -9.09 12.25 -18.36
C GLU A 110 -7.66 12.00 -17.87
N SER A 111 -6.70 11.93 -18.78
CA SER A 111 -5.29 11.83 -18.43
C SER A 111 -4.70 13.18 -18.03
N VAL A 112 -3.70 13.13 -17.15
CA VAL A 112 -2.96 14.32 -16.74
C VAL A 112 -2.05 14.81 -17.86
N VAL A 113 -1.80 16.10 -17.88
CA VAL A 113 -0.83 16.76 -18.77
C VAL A 113 0.47 16.93 -17.99
N THR A 114 1.49 16.19 -18.35
CA THR A 114 2.82 16.31 -17.75
C THR A 114 3.61 17.45 -18.40
N ALA A 115 4.78 17.79 -17.87
CA ALA A 115 5.69 18.75 -18.48
C ALA A 115 6.14 18.38 -19.91
N LYS A 116 5.99 17.08 -20.27
CA LYS A 116 6.27 16.57 -21.63
C LYS A 116 5.03 16.48 -22.52
N GLY A 117 3.89 16.94 -22.04
CA GLY A 117 2.60 16.80 -22.68
C GLY A 117 1.77 15.66 -22.11
N ASN A 118 0.64 15.35 -22.76
CA ASN A 118 -0.23 14.24 -22.37
C ASN A 118 0.40 12.92 -22.81
N ASP A 119 0.83 12.11 -21.87
CA ASP A 119 1.39 10.78 -22.16
C ASP A 119 0.38 9.64 -22.01
N GLY A 120 -0.85 9.94 -21.59
CA GLY A 120 -1.95 8.99 -21.50
C GLY A 120 -1.84 7.96 -20.38
N ARG A 121 -0.79 8.01 -19.55
CA ARG A 121 -0.50 6.99 -18.53
C ARG A 121 -1.13 7.26 -17.17
N TRP A 122 -1.41 8.51 -16.85
CA TRP A 122 -1.88 8.94 -15.54
C TRP A 122 -3.25 9.56 -15.64
N TYR A 123 -4.15 9.23 -14.71
CA TYR A 123 -5.47 9.83 -14.66
C TYR A 123 -5.51 11.05 -13.78
N ARG A 124 -6.47 11.90 -14.10
CA ARG A 124 -7.01 12.84 -13.14
C ARG A 124 -7.96 12.11 -12.21
N TYR A 125 -7.43 11.48 -11.15
CA TYR A 125 -8.27 10.75 -10.18
C TYR A 125 -9.25 11.66 -9.43
N TRP A 126 -9.11 12.97 -9.52
CA TRP A 126 -10.13 13.94 -9.09
C TRP A 126 -11.25 14.13 -10.13
N SER A 127 -11.14 13.60 -11.32
CA SER A 127 -12.16 13.67 -12.35
C SER A 127 -13.38 12.84 -11.94
N GLU A 128 -14.54 13.49 -11.88
CA GLU A 128 -15.83 12.83 -11.63
C GLU A 128 -16.07 11.72 -12.63
N LYS A 129 -15.83 11.99 -13.92
CA LYS A 129 -15.98 11.02 -15.01
C LYS A 129 -15.07 9.80 -14.82
N ALA A 130 -13.80 9.99 -14.41
CA ALA A 130 -12.90 8.88 -14.13
C ALA A 130 -13.43 8.02 -12.98
N GLN A 131 -13.86 8.64 -11.89
CA GLN A 131 -14.42 7.95 -10.74
C GLN A 131 -15.74 7.22 -11.07
N GLU A 132 -16.60 7.80 -11.90
CA GLU A 132 -17.82 7.15 -12.37
C GLU A 132 -17.51 5.93 -13.22
N THR A 133 -16.56 6.02 -14.16
CA THR A 133 -16.15 4.88 -14.99
C THR A 133 -15.55 3.76 -14.14
N MET A 134 -14.76 4.08 -13.11
CA MET A 134 -14.25 3.08 -12.16
C MET A 134 -15.39 2.40 -11.39
N THR A 135 -16.38 3.18 -10.96
CA THR A 135 -17.55 2.67 -10.24
C THR A 135 -18.40 1.79 -11.14
N GLU A 136 -18.59 2.17 -12.40
CA GLU A 136 -19.29 1.36 -13.40
C GLU A 136 -18.58 0.03 -13.66
N HIS A 137 -17.26 0.04 -13.78
CA HIS A 137 -16.48 -1.19 -13.91
C HIS A 137 -16.71 -2.14 -12.74
N VAL A 138 -16.69 -1.63 -11.51
CA VAL A 138 -17.00 -2.45 -10.32
C VAL A 138 -18.44 -2.97 -10.37
N SER A 139 -19.41 -2.17 -10.81
CA SER A 139 -20.79 -2.61 -10.97
C SER A 139 -20.91 -3.79 -11.94
N GLN A 140 -20.23 -3.71 -13.08
CA GLN A 140 -20.21 -4.77 -14.09
C GLN A 140 -19.57 -6.05 -13.55
N LEU A 141 -18.47 -5.94 -12.81
CA LEU A 141 -17.83 -7.10 -12.15
C LEU A 141 -18.76 -7.78 -11.13
N LEU A 142 -19.49 -6.98 -10.34
CA LEU A 142 -20.44 -7.51 -9.36
C LEU A 142 -21.62 -8.22 -10.04
N GLU A 143 -22.12 -7.69 -11.13
CA GLU A 143 -23.21 -8.31 -11.91
C GLU A 143 -22.77 -9.64 -12.53
N MET A 144 -21.60 -9.67 -13.15
CA MET A 144 -21.10 -10.87 -13.82
C MET A 144 -20.63 -11.95 -12.86
N TYR A 145 -19.91 -11.57 -11.79
CA TYR A 145 -19.13 -12.51 -11.00
C TYR A 145 -19.36 -12.41 -9.48
N GLY A 146 -20.29 -11.58 -9.03
CA GLY A 146 -20.50 -11.31 -7.59
C GLY A 146 -21.05 -12.49 -6.78
N GLU A 147 -21.58 -13.55 -7.41
CA GLU A 147 -22.16 -14.70 -6.73
C GLU A 147 -21.15 -15.38 -5.79
N ASN A 148 -19.92 -15.62 -6.27
CA ASN A 148 -18.85 -16.30 -5.51
C ASN A 148 -17.80 -15.32 -4.95
N MET A 149 -18.14 -14.03 -4.85
CA MET A 149 -17.27 -13.06 -4.18
C MET A 149 -17.08 -13.42 -2.71
N THR A 150 -15.88 -13.18 -2.23
CA THR A 150 -15.52 -13.36 -0.83
C THR A 150 -16.42 -12.53 0.07
N ARG A 151 -16.87 -13.15 1.16
CA ARG A 151 -17.66 -12.51 2.21
C ARG A 151 -16.96 -12.70 3.53
N ILE A 152 -16.80 -11.61 4.26
CA ILE A 152 -16.18 -11.58 5.59
C ILE A 152 -17.14 -10.94 6.58
N GLU A 153 -16.95 -11.25 7.85
CA GLU A 153 -17.68 -10.57 8.91
C GLU A 153 -16.80 -9.48 9.53
N VAL A 154 -17.30 -8.25 9.51
CA VAL A 154 -16.66 -7.10 10.14
C VAL A 154 -17.67 -6.44 11.08
N ASP A 155 -17.36 -6.38 12.36
CA ASP A 155 -18.21 -5.80 13.40
C ASP A 155 -19.66 -6.34 13.38
N GLY A 156 -19.80 -7.65 13.13
CA GLY A 156 -21.09 -8.35 13.08
C GLY A 156 -21.89 -8.12 11.80
N LYS A 157 -21.28 -7.56 10.77
CA LYS A 157 -21.89 -7.33 9.45
C LYS A 157 -21.13 -8.07 8.36
N GLU A 158 -21.87 -8.64 7.43
CA GLU A 158 -21.28 -9.23 6.24
C GLU A 158 -20.75 -8.14 5.31
N LYS A 159 -19.52 -8.30 4.84
CA LYS A 159 -18.82 -7.41 3.94
C LYS A 159 -18.19 -8.17 2.77
N LYS A 160 -18.06 -7.50 1.64
CA LYS A 160 -17.41 -7.98 0.42
C LYS A 160 -16.10 -7.21 0.20
N PRO A 161 -14.94 -7.77 0.51
CA PRO A 161 -13.67 -7.09 0.29
C PRO A 161 -13.46 -6.75 -1.19
N LEU A 162 -12.99 -5.55 -1.45
CA LEU A 162 -12.56 -5.08 -2.74
C LEU A 162 -11.20 -4.40 -2.57
N CYS A 163 -10.22 -4.87 -3.29
CA CYS A 163 -8.88 -4.29 -3.24
C CYS A 163 -8.73 -3.17 -4.27
N SER A 164 -8.04 -2.12 -3.91
CA SER A 164 -7.56 -1.15 -4.89
C SER A 164 -6.17 -1.53 -5.38
N MET A 165 -5.68 -0.79 -6.34
CA MET A 165 -4.34 -0.96 -6.84
C MET A 165 -3.30 -0.82 -5.74
N TRP A 166 -2.32 -1.70 -5.77
CA TRP A 166 -1.24 -1.80 -4.82
C TRP A 166 -0.19 -0.68 -4.92
N ASP A 167 -0.31 0.19 -5.94
CA ASP A 167 0.60 1.29 -6.20
C ASP A 167 -0.13 2.61 -6.46
N PRO A 168 -0.74 3.23 -5.45
CA PRO A 168 -1.40 4.51 -5.66
C PRO A 168 -0.37 5.58 -6.00
N VAL A 169 -0.34 6.01 -7.25
CA VAL A 169 0.49 7.12 -7.71
C VAL A 169 -0.39 8.26 -8.14
N VAL A 170 -0.09 9.42 -7.60
CA VAL A 170 -0.73 10.68 -7.93
C VAL A 170 0.23 11.54 -8.72
N ALA A 171 -0.13 11.87 -9.94
CA ALA A 171 0.62 12.80 -10.78
C ALA A 171 -0.10 14.14 -10.89
N PRO A 172 0.63 15.27 -10.88
CA PRO A 172 0.05 16.57 -11.13
C PRO A 172 -0.33 16.69 -12.61
N SER A 173 -1.34 17.52 -12.90
CA SER A 173 -1.62 17.95 -14.25
C SER A 173 -1.22 19.40 -14.43
N PHE A 174 -0.52 19.70 -15.52
CA PHE A 174 -0.05 21.06 -15.82
C PHE A 174 -0.90 21.78 -16.87
N ASP A 175 -2.12 21.31 -17.10
CA ASP A 175 -3.16 22.11 -17.73
C ASP A 175 -3.81 23.07 -16.72
N GLU A 176 -4.67 23.95 -17.17
CA GLU A 176 -5.28 24.95 -16.30
C GLU A 176 -6.06 24.37 -15.12
N ASP A 177 -6.76 23.26 -15.33
CA ASP A 177 -7.49 22.60 -14.24
C ASP A 177 -6.54 22.09 -13.15
N GLY A 178 -5.52 21.34 -13.54
CA GLY A 178 -4.53 20.81 -12.60
C GLY A 178 -3.69 21.91 -11.94
N LYS A 179 -3.32 22.97 -12.70
CA LYS A 179 -2.61 24.13 -12.15
C LYS A 179 -3.45 24.84 -11.10
N ASN A 180 -4.71 25.11 -11.37
CA ASN A 180 -5.60 25.78 -10.44
C ASN A 180 -5.85 24.94 -9.19
N ARG A 181 -5.93 23.62 -9.33
CA ARG A 181 -6.05 22.70 -8.22
C ARG A 181 -4.82 22.77 -7.28
N TYR A 182 -3.62 22.75 -7.85
CA TYR A 182 -2.38 22.85 -7.06
C TYR A 182 -2.20 24.24 -6.45
N ARG A 183 -2.49 25.33 -7.17
CA ARG A 183 -2.49 26.71 -6.67
C ARG A 183 -3.41 26.87 -5.46
N SER A 184 -4.64 26.39 -5.56
CA SER A 184 -5.61 26.41 -4.46
C SER A 184 -5.15 25.62 -3.25
N TRP A 185 -4.48 24.48 -3.48
CA TRP A 185 -3.88 23.70 -2.41
C TRP A 185 -2.73 24.47 -1.73
N LEU A 186 -1.84 25.10 -2.49
CA LEU A 186 -0.76 25.93 -1.95
C LEU A 186 -1.30 27.09 -1.13
N GLU A 187 -2.30 27.81 -1.64
CA GLU A 187 -2.96 28.90 -0.92
C GLU A 187 -3.50 28.42 0.42
N LYS A 188 -4.24 27.33 0.45
CA LYS A 188 -4.73 26.71 1.67
C LYS A 188 -3.57 26.26 2.57
N ARG A 189 -2.52 25.68 2.03
CA ARG A 189 -1.34 25.19 2.75
C ARG A 189 -0.62 26.31 3.49
N TYR A 190 -0.60 27.49 2.92
CA TYR A 190 0.03 28.68 3.47
C TYR A 190 -0.95 29.67 4.09
N ASN A 191 -2.22 29.29 4.27
CA ASN A 191 -3.29 30.13 4.84
C ASN A 191 -3.48 31.47 4.12
N GLY A 192 -3.26 31.52 2.79
CA GLY A 192 -3.31 32.73 1.99
C GLY A 192 -2.10 33.66 2.16
N ASP A 193 -1.09 33.29 2.96
CA ASP A 193 0.10 34.09 3.21
C ASP A 193 1.16 33.87 2.14
N ILE A 194 1.12 34.71 1.11
CA ILE A 194 2.07 34.66 -0.02
C ILE A 194 3.51 34.99 0.39
N GLU A 195 3.70 35.83 1.39
CA GLU A 195 5.02 36.20 1.89
C GLU A 195 5.72 34.99 2.55
N THR A 196 4.95 34.21 3.32
CA THR A 196 5.47 32.96 3.89
C THR A 196 5.80 31.95 2.79
N PHE A 197 4.97 31.82 1.75
CA PHE A 197 5.28 30.99 0.58
C PHE A 197 6.58 31.46 -0.09
N ASN A 198 6.67 32.75 -0.43
CA ASN A 198 7.83 33.33 -1.09
C ASN A 198 9.14 33.09 -0.31
N ARG A 199 9.09 33.23 1.01
CA ARG A 199 10.24 32.96 1.89
C ARG A 199 10.71 31.51 1.81
N PHE A 200 9.77 30.53 1.81
CA PHE A 200 10.12 29.12 1.77
C PHE A 200 10.54 28.64 0.40
N TYR A 201 9.93 29.20 -0.65
CA TYR A 201 10.21 28.83 -2.04
C TYR A 201 11.29 29.69 -2.69
N LYS A 202 11.77 30.70 -1.96
CA LYS A 202 12.76 31.68 -2.46
C LYS A 202 12.31 32.35 -3.77
N THR A 203 11.08 32.82 -3.81
CA THR A 203 10.43 33.44 -4.97
C THR A 203 9.81 34.79 -4.59
N GLU A 204 9.32 35.52 -5.58
CA GLU A 204 8.70 36.85 -5.45
C GLU A 204 7.30 36.85 -6.11
N ALA A 205 6.52 35.79 -5.94
CA ALA A 205 5.18 35.71 -6.48
C ALA A 205 4.28 36.78 -5.83
N ASN A 206 3.44 37.44 -6.63
CA ASN A 206 2.51 38.45 -6.13
C ASN A 206 1.24 37.84 -5.52
N SER A 207 0.84 36.68 -6.00
CA SER A 207 -0.32 35.93 -5.50
C SER A 207 -0.18 34.45 -5.85
N PHE A 208 -0.98 33.59 -5.21
CA PHE A 208 -1.03 32.16 -5.53
C PHE A 208 -1.51 31.88 -6.96
N GLU A 209 -2.34 32.73 -7.52
CA GLU A 209 -2.85 32.63 -8.90
C GLU A 209 -1.74 32.76 -9.95
N THR A 210 -0.67 33.50 -9.64
CA THR A 210 0.45 33.75 -10.56
C THR A 210 1.54 32.68 -10.50
N ILE A 211 1.39 31.69 -9.61
CA ILE A 211 2.34 30.59 -9.47
C ILE A 211 2.22 29.65 -10.68
N GLU A 212 3.34 29.31 -11.28
CA GLU A 212 3.44 28.27 -12.31
C GLU A 212 3.89 26.96 -11.64
N PRO A 213 2.96 26.02 -11.35
CA PRO A 213 3.24 24.81 -10.55
C PRO A 213 4.38 23.95 -11.08
N GLU A 214 4.57 23.88 -12.40
CA GLU A 214 5.64 23.09 -13.01
C GLU A 214 7.05 23.56 -12.61
N GLN A 215 7.23 24.81 -12.21
CA GLN A 215 8.49 25.33 -11.71
C GLN A 215 8.80 24.86 -10.28
N TYR A 216 7.75 24.49 -9.56
CA TYR A 216 7.79 24.06 -8.16
C TYR A 216 7.40 22.60 -7.99
N TRP A 217 7.44 21.83 -9.07
CA TRP A 217 7.26 20.40 -9.04
C TRP A 217 8.62 19.72 -9.15
N PHE A 218 8.97 18.98 -8.12
CA PHE A 218 10.23 18.23 -8.09
C PHE A 218 9.94 16.77 -8.43
N GLU A 219 10.16 16.39 -9.68
CA GLU A 219 10.13 14.98 -10.07
C GLU A 219 11.44 14.32 -9.69
N LEU A 220 11.33 13.27 -8.88
CA LEU A 220 12.43 12.37 -8.71
C LEU A 220 12.61 11.53 -9.95
N ARG A 221 13.83 11.53 -10.40
CA ARG A 221 14.30 10.52 -11.32
C ARG A 221 14.86 9.34 -10.52
N TYR A 222 14.59 8.16 -11.01
CA TYR A 222 15.25 6.97 -10.51
C TYR A 222 16.78 7.16 -10.50
N PRO A 223 17.48 6.95 -9.38
CA PRO A 223 18.90 7.27 -9.28
C PRO A 223 19.80 6.37 -10.12
N GLY A 224 19.26 5.37 -10.81
CA GLY A 224 20.06 4.40 -11.53
C GLY A 224 20.99 3.59 -10.61
N LYS A 225 21.79 2.71 -11.19
CA LYS A 225 22.71 1.85 -10.42
C LYS A 225 23.80 2.61 -9.65
N ASN A 226 24.03 3.88 -9.96
CA ASN A 226 25.10 4.69 -9.38
C ASN A 226 24.61 5.68 -8.31
N GLY A 227 23.35 5.57 -7.88
CA GLY A 227 22.77 6.53 -6.95
C GLY A 227 22.53 7.93 -7.56
N PHE A 228 22.26 8.90 -6.71
CA PHE A 228 22.14 10.30 -7.10
C PHE A 228 23.51 10.95 -7.24
N SER A 229 23.66 11.81 -8.25
CA SER A 229 24.85 12.66 -8.38
C SER A 229 24.88 13.72 -7.27
N GLU A 230 26.06 14.23 -6.93
CA GLU A 230 26.22 15.34 -5.97
C GLU A 230 25.35 16.56 -6.33
N LYS A 231 25.18 16.84 -7.62
CA LYS A 231 24.32 17.93 -8.09
C LYS A 231 22.86 17.66 -7.77
N GLU A 232 22.37 16.45 -7.98
CA GLU A 232 20.98 16.06 -7.66
C GLU A 232 20.73 16.10 -6.17
N LEU A 233 21.69 15.66 -5.37
CA LEU A 233 21.62 15.74 -3.90
C LEU A 233 21.57 17.20 -3.43
N LYS A 234 22.40 18.07 -4.02
CA LYS A 234 22.41 19.50 -3.70
C LYS A 234 21.09 20.18 -4.11
N ASP A 235 20.63 19.94 -5.33
CA ASP A 235 19.34 20.46 -5.80
C ASP A 235 18.18 20.02 -4.90
N ARG A 236 18.20 18.79 -4.42
CA ARG A 236 17.24 18.28 -3.47
C ARG A 236 17.25 19.07 -2.16
N ASP A 237 18.42 19.24 -1.56
CA ASP A 237 18.53 19.93 -0.27
C ASP A 237 18.05 21.38 -0.37
N GLU A 238 18.34 22.04 -1.48
CA GLU A 238 17.85 23.38 -1.75
C GLU A 238 16.33 23.44 -1.99
N LYS A 239 15.73 22.35 -2.49
CA LYS A 239 14.31 22.21 -2.79
C LYS A 239 13.53 21.33 -1.82
N CYS A 240 14.11 21.03 -0.65
CA CYS A 240 13.49 20.14 0.33
C CYS A 240 12.05 20.56 0.66
N ARG A 241 11.80 21.87 0.79
CA ARG A 241 10.44 22.38 1.05
C ARG A 241 9.48 22.09 -0.08
N VAL A 242 9.91 22.32 -1.32
CA VAL A 242 9.12 22.01 -2.52
C VAL A 242 8.79 20.54 -2.56
N TRP A 243 9.80 19.69 -2.34
CA TRP A 243 9.59 18.26 -2.26
C TRP A 243 8.55 17.85 -1.20
N MET A 244 8.70 18.33 0.02
CA MET A 244 7.78 18.03 1.11
C MET A 244 6.34 18.44 0.81
N ASP A 245 6.16 19.60 0.18
CA ASP A 245 4.85 20.07 -0.21
C ASP A 245 4.28 19.25 -1.39
N ASN A 246 5.10 18.82 -2.34
CA ASN A 246 4.66 17.91 -3.40
C ASN A 246 4.17 16.57 -2.82
N GLN A 247 4.91 15.97 -1.90
CA GLN A 247 4.49 14.72 -1.25
C GLN A 247 3.22 14.92 -0.41
N ARG A 248 3.11 16.04 0.29
CA ARG A 248 1.92 16.36 1.07
C ARG A 248 0.69 16.57 0.19
N TRP A 249 0.87 17.26 -0.94
CA TRP A 249 -0.20 17.41 -1.93
C TRP A 249 -0.68 16.06 -2.47
N LYS A 250 0.24 15.18 -2.86
CA LYS A 250 -0.12 13.82 -3.30
C LYS A 250 -0.92 13.08 -2.25
N SER A 251 -0.50 13.15 -0.99
CA SER A 251 -1.19 12.50 0.12
C SER A 251 -2.60 13.06 0.34
N ASP A 252 -2.75 14.38 0.26
CA ASP A 252 -4.05 15.05 0.41
C ASP A 252 -5.00 14.69 -0.75
N GLU A 253 -4.47 14.60 -1.97
CA GLU A 253 -5.23 14.16 -3.13
C GLU A 253 -5.67 12.69 -3.03
N LEU A 254 -4.80 11.80 -2.52
CA LEU A 254 -5.16 10.40 -2.26
C LEU A 254 -6.28 10.29 -1.23
N VAL A 255 -6.26 11.11 -0.18
CA VAL A 255 -7.36 11.17 0.79
C VAL A 255 -8.67 11.50 0.09
N LEU A 256 -8.69 12.58 -0.70
CA LEU A 256 -9.90 13.02 -1.41
C LEU A 256 -10.41 11.95 -2.39
N TYR A 257 -9.50 11.30 -3.09
CA TYR A 257 -9.83 10.22 -4.01
C TYR A 257 -10.48 9.03 -3.29
N PHE A 258 -9.83 8.53 -2.24
CA PHE A 258 -10.36 7.37 -1.51
C PHE A 258 -11.68 7.67 -0.80
N GLU A 259 -11.86 8.87 -0.26
CA GLU A 259 -13.16 9.31 0.28
C GLU A 259 -14.27 9.29 -0.81
N ALA A 260 -13.97 9.83 -1.98
CA ALA A 260 -14.92 9.85 -3.09
C ALA A 260 -15.26 8.43 -3.58
N MET A 261 -14.24 7.59 -3.78
CA MET A 261 -14.45 6.22 -4.24
C MET A 261 -15.18 5.37 -3.20
N GLN A 262 -14.82 5.46 -1.93
CA GLN A 262 -15.55 4.75 -0.88
C GLN A 262 -17.03 5.13 -0.84
N LYS A 263 -17.33 6.43 -0.94
CA LYS A 263 -18.71 6.91 -0.99
C LYS A 263 -19.48 6.36 -2.19
N LYS A 264 -18.86 6.36 -3.39
CA LYS A 264 -19.47 5.83 -4.62
C LYS A 264 -19.70 4.33 -4.53
N LEU A 265 -18.72 3.58 -4.05
CA LEU A 265 -18.80 2.13 -3.87
C LEU A 265 -19.85 1.73 -2.84
N HIS A 266 -19.93 2.42 -1.70
CA HIS A 266 -20.97 2.16 -0.70
C HIS A 266 -22.38 2.56 -1.18
N ALA A 267 -22.48 3.52 -2.09
CA ALA A 267 -23.76 3.83 -2.75
C ALA A 267 -24.18 2.75 -3.76
N LEU A 268 -23.22 2.09 -4.41
CA LEU A 268 -23.45 0.97 -5.31
C LEU A 268 -23.88 -0.29 -4.53
N ASP A 269 -23.09 -0.67 -3.54
CA ASP A 269 -23.39 -1.79 -2.63
C ASP A 269 -22.81 -1.49 -1.23
N PRO A 270 -23.65 -1.32 -0.20
CA PRO A 270 -23.19 -1.01 1.17
C PRO A 270 -22.44 -2.18 1.85
N GLN A 271 -22.43 -3.36 1.24
CA GLN A 271 -21.61 -4.48 1.69
C GLN A 271 -20.17 -4.40 1.19
N LEU A 272 -19.88 -3.61 0.14
CA LEU A 272 -18.51 -3.44 -0.30
C LEU A 272 -17.63 -2.92 0.83
N TYR A 273 -16.42 -3.44 0.89
CA TYR A 273 -15.45 -3.15 1.93
C TYR A 273 -14.11 -2.83 1.25
N LEU A 274 -13.83 -1.55 1.12
CA LEU A 274 -12.66 -1.09 0.40
C LEU A 274 -11.39 -1.30 1.22
N CYS A 275 -10.56 -2.23 0.77
CA CYS A 275 -9.29 -2.61 1.38
C CYS A 275 -8.12 -2.22 0.47
N PRO A 276 -7.77 -0.94 0.36
CA PRO A 276 -6.67 -0.55 -0.52
C PRO A 276 -5.34 -1.04 0.02
N ASP A 277 -4.53 -1.54 -0.88
CA ASP A 277 -3.10 -1.66 -0.69
C ASP A 277 -2.47 -0.29 -0.97
N LEU A 278 -1.94 0.35 0.06
CA LEU A 278 -1.45 1.73 -0.03
C LEU A 278 -0.01 1.82 -0.50
N SER A 279 0.71 0.72 -0.45
CA SER A 279 2.10 0.67 -0.88
C SER A 279 2.67 -0.71 -0.89
N GLN A 280 3.74 -0.76 -1.61
CA GLN A 280 4.70 -1.84 -1.49
C GLN A 280 5.69 -1.60 -0.35
N TRP A 281 6.50 -2.47 -0.18
CA TRP A 281 7.62 -2.88 0.61
C TRP A 281 8.58 -1.83 1.20
N GLY A 282 8.78 -0.69 0.58
CA GLY A 282 9.91 0.16 0.92
C GLY A 282 9.68 1.20 2.01
N TYR A 283 8.45 1.46 2.40
CA TYR A 283 8.15 2.61 3.26
C TYR A 283 8.75 2.51 4.64
N PHE A 284 8.76 1.33 5.20
CA PHE A 284 9.27 1.10 6.54
C PHE A 284 10.72 0.63 6.55
N LEU A 285 11.01 -0.37 5.75
CA LEU A 285 12.34 -0.92 5.59
C LEU A 285 12.68 -0.91 4.11
N ASN A 286 13.62 -0.08 3.75
CA ASN A 286 14.14 -0.03 2.40
C ASN A 286 15.01 -1.27 2.20
N VAL A 287 14.52 -2.24 1.47
CA VAL A 287 15.30 -3.40 1.07
C VAL A 287 16.23 -2.95 -0.05
N ASP A 288 17.49 -3.33 -0.01
CA ASP A 288 18.46 -2.95 -1.04
C ASP A 288 17.88 -3.23 -2.43
N GLY A 289 17.87 -2.20 -3.29
CA GLY A 289 17.27 -2.27 -4.62
C GLY A 289 17.79 -3.42 -5.48
N SER A 290 18.98 -3.96 -5.20
CA SER A 290 19.48 -5.18 -5.84
C SER A 290 18.59 -6.40 -5.55
N PHE A 291 17.89 -6.39 -4.45
CA PHE A 291 17.05 -7.48 -4.00
C PHE A 291 15.68 -7.50 -4.71
N LEU A 292 15.12 -6.34 -5.00
CA LEU A 292 13.85 -6.19 -5.71
C LEU A 292 14.02 -5.91 -7.20
N THR A 293 15.20 -5.52 -7.64
CA THR A 293 15.48 -5.21 -9.05
C THR A 293 15.36 -6.40 -9.99
N GLY A 294 15.21 -7.61 -9.49
CA GLY A 294 14.78 -8.74 -10.31
C GLY A 294 13.42 -8.49 -10.98
N ALA A 295 12.59 -7.63 -10.40
CA ALA A 295 11.29 -7.21 -10.95
C ALA A 295 11.32 -5.80 -11.57
N GLY A 296 12.47 -5.14 -11.64
CA GLY A 296 12.58 -3.77 -12.16
C GLY A 296 12.00 -2.68 -11.26
N LEU A 297 11.61 -3.02 -10.05
CA LEU A 297 11.09 -2.10 -9.04
C LEU A 297 12.22 -1.70 -8.09
N SER A 298 12.36 -0.43 -7.85
CA SER A 298 13.28 0.09 -6.84
C SER A 298 12.47 0.58 -5.65
N ASP A 299 12.93 0.23 -4.48
CA ASP A 299 12.32 0.57 -3.21
C ASP A 299 12.29 2.07 -2.94
N LEU A 300 13.20 2.81 -3.57
CA LEU A 300 13.21 4.27 -3.53
C LEU A 300 11.96 4.88 -4.19
N TRP A 301 11.24 4.13 -4.99
CA TRP A 301 10.03 4.55 -5.68
C TRP A 301 8.76 4.32 -4.88
N ASP A 302 8.91 3.73 -3.72
CA ASP A 302 7.77 3.32 -2.98
C ASP A 302 7.04 4.48 -2.30
N THR A 303 6.25 4.19 -1.34
CA THR A 303 5.26 5.01 -0.67
C THR A 303 5.66 6.47 -0.48
N ALA A 304 6.93 6.71 -0.09
CA ALA A 304 7.40 8.06 0.14
C ALA A 304 7.47 8.89 -1.16
N VAL A 305 7.92 8.29 -2.27
CA VAL A 305 7.94 8.95 -3.59
C VAL A 305 6.53 9.20 -4.10
N ARG A 306 5.61 8.29 -3.78
CA ARG A 306 4.21 8.37 -4.19
C ARG A 306 3.39 9.31 -3.32
N GLY A 307 3.95 9.76 -2.21
CA GLY A 307 3.27 10.64 -1.26
C GLY A 307 2.17 9.94 -0.46
N ALA A 308 2.15 8.61 -0.42
CA ALA A 308 1.15 7.86 0.33
C ALA A 308 1.47 7.89 1.84
N ASP A 309 0.87 8.81 2.55
CA ASP A 309 0.92 8.88 4.02
C ASP A 309 -0.16 7.96 4.59
N PHE A 310 0.21 6.79 5.06
CA PHE A 310 -0.69 5.76 5.55
C PHE A 310 -1.62 6.23 6.65
N TYR A 311 -1.08 6.95 7.62
CA TYR A 311 -1.86 7.43 8.77
C TYR A 311 -2.86 8.52 8.40
N ARG A 312 -2.66 9.18 7.25
CA ARG A 312 -3.61 10.15 6.70
C ARG A 312 -4.68 9.50 5.85
N ILE A 313 -4.31 8.50 5.05
CA ILE A 313 -5.20 7.87 4.06
C ILE A 313 -6.09 6.81 4.70
N ALA A 314 -5.51 5.92 5.51
CA ALA A 314 -6.22 4.78 6.09
C ALA A 314 -7.51 5.13 6.85
N PRO A 315 -7.63 6.26 7.56
CA PRO A 315 -8.88 6.65 8.21
C PRO A 315 -10.07 6.86 7.27
N HIS A 316 -9.82 7.10 5.99
CA HIS A 316 -10.82 7.46 4.98
C HIS A 316 -11.28 6.29 4.10
N VAL A 317 -10.84 5.09 4.41
CA VAL A 317 -11.25 3.85 3.75
C VAL A 317 -11.69 2.81 4.79
N ASP A 318 -12.26 1.70 4.34
CA ASP A 318 -12.76 0.68 5.28
C ASP A 318 -11.62 0.00 6.04
N ALA A 319 -10.62 -0.53 5.33
CA ALA A 319 -9.44 -1.15 5.94
C ALA A 319 -8.24 -1.06 5.00
N ALA A 320 -7.37 -0.11 5.22
CA ALA A 320 -6.13 -0.01 4.46
C ALA A 320 -5.09 -1.00 4.97
N HIS A 321 -4.27 -1.50 4.05
CA HIS A 321 -3.08 -2.28 4.37
C HIS A 321 -1.91 -1.86 3.47
N PHE A 322 -0.75 -2.41 3.73
CA PHE A 322 0.41 -2.40 2.85
C PHE A 322 1.11 -3.74 2.94
N ILE A 323 1.98 -4.02 1.98
CA ILE A 323 2.70 -5.29 1.95
C ILE A 323 3.86 -5.25 2.94
N SER A 324 3.79 -6.11 3.95
CA SER A 324 4.92 -6.39 4.84
C SER A 324 5.89 -7.33 4.15
N VAL A 325 7.17 -6.96 4.18
CA VAL A 325 8.26 -7.82 3.74
C VAL A 325 9.09 -8.17 4.98
N PRO A 326 9.11 -9.43 5.43
CA PRO A 326 9.69 -9.82 6.71
C PRO A 326 11.23 -9.93 6.66
N VAL A 327 11.89 -8.87 6.21
CA VAL A 327 13.35 -8.79 6.11
C VAL A 327 13.86 -7.44 6.60
N LEU A 328 15.08 -7.43 7.08
CA LEU A 328 15.84 -6.22 7.37
C LEU A 328 16.33 -5.54 6.07
N PRO A 329 16.81 -4.30 6.13
CA PRO A 329 17.34 -3.60 4.95
C PRO A 329 18.46 -4.34 4.21
N ASN A 330 19.25 -5.15 4.93
CA ASN A 330 20.29 -6.00 4.36
C ASN A 330 19.78 -7.32 3.74
N GLY A 331 18.45 -7.55 3.78
CA GLY A 331 17.83 -8.77 3.27
C GLY A 331 17.75 -9.93 4.27
N ASP A 332 18.27 -9.78 5.49
CA ASP A 332 18.17 -10.83 6.51
C ASP A 332 16.72 -10.94 7.02
N PRO A 333 16.16 -12.15 7.11
CA PRO A 333 14.82 -12.36 7.66
C PRO A 333 14.73 -11.92 9.13
N ASP A 334 13.63 -11.25 9.49
CA ASP A 334 13.35 -10.84 10.86
C ASP A 334 11.84 -10.84 11.15
N CYS A 335 11.39 -11.63 12.13
CA CYS A 335 9.98 -11.75 12.51
C CYS A 335 9.41 -10.48 13.14
N TYR A 336 10.24 -9.68 13.80
CA TYR A 336 9.79 -8.43 14.41
C TYR A 336 9.38 -7.39 13.37
N VAL A 337 9.94 -7.47 12.14
CA VAL A 337 9.51 -6.61 11.04
C VAL A 337 8.02 -6.79 10.75
N THR A 338 7.57 -8.04 10.64
CA THR A 338 6.15 -8.35 10.41
C THR A 338 5.28 -7.83 11.55
N ALA A 339 5.67 -8.08 12.80
CA ALA A 339 4.91 -7.63 13.97
C ALA A 339 4.85 -6.09 14.04
N CYS A 340 5.97 -5.41 13.84
CA CYS A 340 6.07 -3.97 13.83
C CYS A 340 5.19 -3.32 12.75
N GLN A 341 5.29 -3.82 11.51
CA GLN A 341 4.52 -3.32 10.38
C GLN A 341 3.01 -3.56 10.55
N HIS A 342 2.59 -4.69 11.13
CA HIS A 342 1.18 -4.95 11.41
C HIS A 342 0.66 -4.12 12.61
N SER A 343 1.53 -3.78 13.57
CA SER A 343 1.19 -2.78 14.58
C SER A 343 0.94 -1.39 13.96
N MET A 344 1.73 -1.00 12.94
CA MET A 344 1.45 0.20 12.14
C MET A 344 0.09 0.10 11.45
N MET A 345 -0.20 -1.03 10.76
CA MET A 345 -1.49 -1.24 10.07
C MET A 345 -2.67 -1.12 11.02
N ARG A 346 -2.58 -1.69 12.21
CA ARG A 346 -3.59 -1.54 13.25
C ARG A 346 -3.82 -0.07 13.61
N ASN A 347 -2.77 0.67 13.83
CA ASN A 347 -2.86 2.05 14.31
C ASN A 347 -3.25 3.04 13.22
N MET A 348 -2.79 2.86 11.98
CA MET A 348 -3.25 3.69 10.86
C MET A 348 -4.76 3.52 10.61
N ASN A 349 -5.31 2.33 10.83
CA ASN A 349 -6.74 2.06 10.78
C ASN A 349 -7.48 2.48 12.07
N ARG A 350 -6.83 3.19 12.99
CA ARG A 350 -7.41 3.71 14.24
C ARG A 350 -8.11 2.62 15.07
N GLY A 351 -7.54 1.42 15.05
CA GLY A 351 -8.06 0.26 15.78
C GLY A 351 -9.39 -0.27 15.29
N ARG A 352 -9.85 0.12 14.11
CA ARG A 352 -10.90 -0.61 13.39
C ARG A 352 -10.39 -1.98 12.98
N SER A 353 -11.28 -2.87 12.59
CA SER A 353 -10.91 -4.12 11.94
C SER A 353 -10.03 -3.83 10.72
N PHE A 354 -8.95 -4.56 10.54
CA PHE A 354 -8.02 -4.37 9.41
C PHE A 354 -7.56 -5.69 8.84
N VAL A 355 -7.13 -5.67 7.60
CA VAL A 355 -6.53 -6.78 6.88
C VAL A 355 -5.02 -6.59 6.92
N GLY A 356 -4.27 -7.63 7.30
CA GLY A 356 -2.82 -7.63 7.21
C GLY A 356 -2.35 -7.75 5.75
N GLY A 357 -1.11 -7.41 5.47
CA GLY A 357 -0.50 -7.59 4.16
C GLY A 357 0.87 -8.24 4.27
N ILE A 358 1.17 -9.23 3.42
CA ILE A 358 2.46 -9.91 3.44
C ILE A 358 2.90 -10.35 2.05
N TYR A 359 4.20 -10.35 1.82
CA TYR A 359 4.84 -10.85 0.61
C TYR A 359 5.56 -12.18 0.86
N TRP A 360 5.16 -13.21 0.13
CA TRP A 360 5.74 -14.55 0.19
C TRP A 360 6.73 -14.85 -0.94
N GLY A 361 7.12 -13.85 -1.71
CA GLY A 361 7.93 -14.03 -2.90
C GLY A 361 9.29 -14.68 -2.65
N ARG A 362 9.83 -15.35 -3.65
CA ARG A 362 11.14 -15.99 -3.57
C ARG A 362 12.29 -15.02 -3.27
N PHE A 363 12.11 -13.73 -3.55
CA PHE A 363 13.09 -12.71 -3.20
C PHE A 363 13.28 -12.54 -1.69
N VAL A 364 12.21 -12.81 -0.95
CA VAL A 364 12.21 -12.79 0.51
C VAL A 364 12.65 -14.14 1.06
N TYR A 365 12.33 -15.20 0.33
CA TYR A 365 12.56 -16.57 0.71
C TYR A 365 13.32 -17.29 -0.39
N ASN A 366 14.51 -16.82 -0.78
CA ASN A 366 15.32 -17.45 -1.81
C ASN A 366 16.02 -18.72 -1.32
N ASP A 367 16.63 -19.51 -2.18
CA ASP A 367 17.19 -20.83 -1.85
C ASP A 367 18.29 -20.83 -0.78
N LEU A 368 18.69 -19.67 -0.29
CA LEU A 368 19.78 -19.48 0.66
C LEU A 368 19.30 -19.35 2.12
N TYR A 369 18.04 -19.59 2.39
CA TYR A 369 17.34 -19.22 3.60
C TYR A 369 17.85 -19.70 4.92
N ALA A 370 18.06 -18.75 5.64
CA ALA A 370 17.42 -18.52 6.92
C ALA A 370 16.13 -17.72 6.70
N TRP A 371 15.00 -18.22 7.00
CA TRP A 371 13.74 -17.55 6.75
C TRP A 371 12.86 -17.64 7.99
N ILE A 372 11.99 -16.69 8.06
CA ILE A 372 10.92 -16.74 9.02
C ILE A 372 9.99 -17.87 8.62
N SER A 373 9.66 -18.70 9.59
CA SER A 373 8.61 -19.69 9.41
C SER A 373 7.32 -18.96 9.01
N PRO A 374 6.65 -19.33 7.91
CA PRO A 374 5.34 -18.77 7.57
C PRO A 374 4.33 -18.83 8.73
N CYS A 375 4.35 -19.87 9.53
CA CYS A 375 3.52 -19.98 10.72
C CYS A 375 3.79 -18.85 11.72
N GLU A 376 5.04 -18.49 11.91
CA GLU A 376 5.46 -17.38 12.80
C GLU A 376 5.00 -16.02 12.26
N ALA A 377 5.17 -15.78 10.96
CA ALA A 377 4.68 -14.55 10.33
C ALA A 377 3.15 -14.44 10.43
N VAL A 378 2.44 -15.53 10.17
CA VAL A 378 0.97 -15.61 10.32
C VAL A 378 0.55 -15.36 11.76
N ALA A 379 1.24 -15.93 12.74
CA ALA A 379 0.99 -15.70 14.16
C ALA A 379 1.24 -14.24 14.57
N SER A 380 2.29 -13.60 14.04
CA SER A 380 2.59 -12.18 14.27
C SER A 380 1.50 -11.25 13.74
N MET A 381 0.96 -11.54 12.55
CA MET A 381 -0.18 -10.80 12.00
C MET A 381 -1.42 -10.92 12.88
N ALA A 382 -1.74 -12.14 13.32
CA ALA A 382 -2.87 -12.41 14.19
C ALA A 382 -2.71 -11.75 15.56
N ALA A 383 -1.52 -11.82 16.16
CA ALA A 383 -1.19 -11.17 17.44
C ALA A 383 -1.34 -9.63 17.36
N SER A 384 -1.08 -9.05 16.20
CA SER A 384 -1.31 -7.62 15.95
C SER A 384 -2.79 -7.26 15.82
N GLY A 385 -3.70 -8.23 15.81
CA GLY A 385 -5.16 -8.02 15.77
C GLY A 385 -5.74 -7.91 14.37
N ALA A 386 -5.03 -8.37 13.34
CA ALA A 386 -5.58 -8.46 12.00
C ALA A 386 -6.75 -9.47 11.94
N SER A 387 -7.80 -9.15 11.19
CA SER A 387 -8.97 -10.04 10.97
C SER A 387 -8.73 -11.08 9.89
N GLY A 388 -7.67 -10.96 9.17
CA GLY A 388 -7.19 -11.80 8.09
C GLY A 388 -5.99 -11.12 7.44
N TYR A 389 -5.55 -11.64 6.31
CA TYR A 389 -4.47 -11.02 5.55
C TYR A 389 -4.61 -11.22 4.04
N ALA A 390 -4.07 -10.28 3.29
CA ALA A 390 -3.82 -10.39 1.87
C ALA A 390 -2.35 -10.73 1.64
N SER A 391 -2.08 -11.70 0.81
CA SER A 391 -0.71 -12.13 0.49
C SER A 391 -0.39 -11.99 -0.98
N TYR A 392 0.86 -11.67 -1.24
CA TYR A 392 1.43 -11.41 -2.55
C TYR A 392 2.67 -12.27 -2.77
N GLY A 393 3.16 -12.33 -3.99
CA GLY A 393 4.39 -13.04 -4.32
C GLY A 393 4.29 -14.56 -4.38
N MET A 394 3.10 -15.12 -4.21
CA MET A 394 2.88 -16.57 -4.40
C MET A 394 2.92 -16.94 -5.88
N CYS A 395 2.21 -16.17 -6.68
CA CYS A 395 2.21 -16.24 -8.14
C CYS A 395 1.99 -14.83 -8.68
N GLY A 396 2.57 -14.50 -9.81
CA GLY A 396 2.23 -13.28 -10.52
C GLY A 396 3.35 -12.28 -10.76
N LEU A 397 4.56 -12.58 -10.34
CA LEU A 397 5.76 -11.87 -10.79
C LEU A 397 6.46 -12.64 -11.92
N ASP A 398 7.38 -12.00 -12.63
CA ASP A 398 8.10 -12.57 -13.78
C ASP A 398 8.81 -13.89 -13.47
N ASP A 399 9.14 -14.13 -12.21
CA ASP A 399 9.77 -15.35 -11.74
C ASP A 399 8.79 -16.47 -11.39
N GLY A 400 7.47 -16.23 -11.54
CA GLY A 400 6.41 -17.17 -11.20
C GLY A 400 6.10 -17.25 -9.72
N GLY A 401 6.68 -16.38 -8.90
CA GLY A 401 6.52 -16.45 -7.46
C GLY A 401 7.07 -17.75 -6.87
N VAL A 402 6.47 -18.18 -5.78
CA VAL A 402 6.97 -19.34 -5.02
C VAL A 402 6.03 -20.54 -5.02
N LEU A 403 4.79 -20.39 -5.50
CA LEU A 403 3.72 -21.36 -5.31
C LEU A 403 4.09 -22.81 -5.71
N HIS A 404 4.71 -22.98 -6.88
CA HIS A 404 5.09 -24.30 -7.41
C HIS A 404 6.54 -24.71 -7.08
N ARG A 405 7.25 -23.90 -6.32
CA ARG A 405 8.70 -24.08 -6.05
C ARG A 405 9.06 -24.07 -4.58
N MET A 406 8.08 -23.92 -3.71
CA MET A 406 8.34 -23.81 -2.28
C MET A 406 8.90 -25.08 -1.70
N PRO A 407 9.91 -24.96 -0.82
CA PRO A 407 10.37 -26.08 -0.01
C PRO A 407 9.21 -26.68 0.79
N GLU A 408 9.21 -28.01 0.93
CA GLU A 408 8.13 -28.71 1.65
C GLU A 408 7.95 -28.19 3.10
N ALA A 409 9.06 -27.82 3.75
CA ALA A 409 9.01 -27.25 5.10
C ALA A 409 8.26 -25.90 5.14
N PHE A 410 8.46 -25.04 4.14
CA PHE A 410 7.73 -23.79 4.00
C PHE A 410 6.22 -24.03 3.78
N CYS A 411 5.88 -24.94 2.86
CA CYS A 411 4.49 -25.30 2.59
C CYS A 411 3.77 -25.82 3.84
N ARG A 412 4.40 -26.73 4.58
CA ARG A 412 3.84 -27.26 5.84
C ARG A 412 3.65 -26.16 6.88
N SER A 413 4.62 -25.27 7.02
CA SER A 413 4.54 -24.17 7.97
C SER A 413 3.42 -23.19 7.61
N LEU A 414 3.24 -22.89 6.32
CA LEU A 414 2.13 -22.03 5.87
C LEU A 414 0.77 -22.68 6.10
N GLU A 415 0.63 -23.97 5.79
CA GLU A 415 -0.59 -24.75 6.06
C GLU A 415 -0.92 -24.77 7.54
N GLU A 416 0.07 -25.02 8.40
CA GLU A 416 -0.08 -25.01 9.86
C GLU A 416 -0.50 -23.63 10.37
N GLY A 417 0.13 -22.56 9.91
CA GLY A 417 -0.20 -21.19 10.28
C GLY A 417 -1.64 -20.82 9.91
N ASN A 418 -2.04 -21.12 8.69
CA ASN A 418 -3.40 -20.83 8.22
C ASN A 418 -4.47 -21.69 8.92
N ARG A 419 -4.16 -22.95 9.24
CA ARG A 419 -5.03 -23.80 10.05
C ARG A 419 -5.17 -23.24 11.47
N TRP A 420 -4.05 -22.90 12.10
CA TRP A 420 -4.03 -22.28 13.43
C TRP A 420 -4.85 -20.98 13.45
N TRP A 421 -4.72 -20.13 12.42
CA TRP A 421 -5.53 -18.91 12.34
C TRP A 421 -7.03 -19.22 12.37
N LYS A 422 -7.49 -20.15 11.55
CA LYS A 422 -8.90 -20.53 11.47
C LYS A 422 -9.45 -21.11 12.78
N GLU A 423 -8.62 -21.85 13.49
CA GLU A 423 -9.05 -22.59 14.70
C GLU A 423 -8.89 -21.76 15.97
N VAL A 424 -7.85 -20.95 16.07
CA VAL A 424 -7.43 -20.29 17.32
C VAL A 424 -7.81 -18.83 17.34
N VAL A 425 -7.50 -18.07 16.30
CA VAL A 425 -7.68 -16.60 16.28
C VAL A 425 -9.13 -16.18 16.58
N PRO A 426 -10.16 -16.85 16.05
CA PRO A 426 -11.55 -16.53 16.40
C PRO A 426 -11.89 -16.68 17.89
N ARG A 427 -11.07 -17.43 18.63
CA ARG A 427 -11.23 -17.68 20.08
C ARG A 427 -10.40 -16.71 20.93
N LEU A 428 -9.43 -16.04 20.34
CA LEU A 428 -8.60 -15.04 21.01
C LEU A 428 -9.40 -13.74 21.18
N GLY A 429 -10.45 -13.77 21.98
CA GLY A 429 -11.26 -12.58 22.23
C GLY A 429 -10.43 -11.46 22.83
N GLY A 430 -10.59 -10.25 22.29
CA GLY A 430 -10.04 -9.06 22.89
C GLY A 430 -8.98 -8.35 22.04
N ARG A 431 -8.88 -7.07 22.30
CA ARG A 431 -7.91 -6.16 21.67
C ARG A 431 -6.64 -6.16 22.50
N LYS A 432 -5.48 -6.28 21.86
CA LYS A 432 -4.20 -6.04 22.54
C LYS A 432 -4.21 -4.61 23.10
N ALA A 433 -3.98 -4.46 24.39
CA ALA A 433 -3.81 -3.15 25.03
C ALA A 433 -2.32 -2.87 25.12
N ALA A 434 -1.80 -2.02 24.26
CA ALA A 434 -0.40 -1.62 24.32
C ALA A 434 -0.12 -0.81 25.58
N LYS A 435 1.01 -1.06 26.21
CA LYS A 435 1.52 -0.35 27.40
C LYS A 435 2.55 0.71 27.04
N ALA A 436 3.12 0.61 25.85
CA ALA A 436 4.09 1.53 25.29
C ALA A 436 3.75 1.85 23.83
N ALA A 437 4.31 2.93 23.32
CA ALA A 437 4.20 3.28 21.92
C ALA A 437 5.56 3.74 21.38
N VAL A 438 5.89 3.28 20.19
CA VAL A 438 7.01 3.79 19.39
C VAL A 438 6.44 4.75 18.35
N LEU A 439 7.03 5.94 18.26
CA LEU A 439 6.57 6.97 17.35
C LEU A 439 7.11 6.74 15.94
N PHE A 440 6.20 6.59 14.99
CA PHE A 440 6.53 6.61 13.57
C PHE A 440 6.47 8.06 13.05
N PRO A 441 7.59 8.64 12.61
CA PRO A 441 7.63 10.03 12.18
C PRO A 441 7.26 10.18 10.70
N SER A 442 5.98 10.09 10.35
CA SER A 442 5.47 10.13 8.96
C SER A 442 6.03 11.30 8.14
N ALA A 443 6.09 12.50 8.72
CA ALA A 443 6.61 13.67 8.02
C ALA A 443 8.09 13.53 7.66
N MET A 444 8.89 12.92 8.54
CA MET A 444 10.30 12.64 8.27
C MET A 444 10.46 11.51 7.25
N ALA A 445 9.60 10.50 7.30
CA ALA A 445 9.59 9.43 6.32
C ALA A 445 9.39 9.96 4.89
N LEU A 446 8.52 10.94 4.70
CA LEU A 446 8.35 11.61 3.41
C LEU A 446 9.57 12.46 2.99
N ALA A 447 10.30 13.03 3.96
CA ALA A 447 11.49 13.84 3.70
C ALA A 447 12.74 13.01 3.36
N GLU A 448 12.86 11.84 3.97
CA GLU A 448 14.08 11.03 3.92
C GLU A 448 14.24 10.15 2.69
N THR A 449 13.31 10.20 1.75
CA THR A 449 13.35 9.37 0.53
C THR A 449 14.67 9.44 -0.22
N PHE A 450 15.51 10.43 0.09
CA PHE A 450 16.76 10.70 -0.60
C PHE A 450 18.00 10.53 0.23
N ASP A 451 17.88 10.35 1.51
CA ASP A 451 19.05 10.06 2.34
C ASP A 451 19.40 8.59 2.20
N THR A 452 20.06 8.27 1.09
CA THR A 452 20.52 6.91 0.79
C THR A 452 21.61 6.44 1.74
N GLU A 453 22.31 7.35 2.41
CA GLU A 453 23.38 7.01 3.35
C GLU A 453 22.85 6.68 4.75
N HIS A 454 21.82 7.39 5.20
CA HIS A 454 21.25 7.25 6.54
C HIS A 454 19.80 6.78 6.57
N ASN A 455 19.24 6.44 5.43
CA ASN A 455 17.85 6.03 5.26
C ASN A 455 17.46 4.83 6.16
N HIS A 456 18.38 3.93 6.38
CA HIS A 456 18.17 2.73 7.20
C HIS A 456 18.27 2.99 8.70
N ASP A 457 19.11 3.92 9.13
CA ASP A 457 19.45 4.14 10.55
C ASP A 457 18.21 4.40 11.40
N ARG A 458 17.34 5.29 10.97
CA ARG A 458 16.13 5.63 11.70
C ARG A 458 15.11 4.48 11.73
N ARG A 459 14.98 3.78 10.62
CA ARG A 459 14.08 2.63 10.53
C ARG A 459 14.55 1.49 11.38
N LEU A 460 15.85 1.27 11.42
CA LEU A 460 16.48 0.31 12.31
C LEU A 460 16.37 0.72 13.78
N ASP A 461 16.51 2.02 14.10
CA ASP A 461 16.30 2.54 15.45
C ASP A 461 14.85 2.29 15.91
N LEU A 462 13.85 2.58 15.05
CA LEU A 462 12.45 2.35 15.36
C LEU A 462 12.17 0.86 15.58
N LEU A 463 12.64 0.01 14.68
CA LEU A 463 12.53 -1.45 14.82
C LEU A 463 13.26 -1.97 16.05
N GLY A 464 14.43 -1.42 16.35
CA GLY A 464 15.22 -1.78 17.54
C GLY A 464 14.48 -1.49 18.83
N TRP A 465 13.82 -0.33 18.94
CA TRP A 465 12.99 0.00 20.09
C TRP A 465 11.75 -0.89 20.18
N TYR A 466 11.08 -1.15 19.06
CA TYR A 466 9.97 -2.07 19.00
C TYR A 466 10.36 -3.45 19.51
N LYS A 467 11.46 -3.99 18.98
CA LYS A 467 12.02 -5.29 19.34
C LYS A 467 12.41 -5.37 20.81
N ALA A 468 13.14 -4.37 21.33
CA ALA A 468 13.54 -4.34 22.74
C ALA A 468 12.34 -4.33 23.70
N LEU A 469 11.28 -3.61 23.37
CA LEU A 469 10.06 -3.58 24.18
C LEU A 469 9.33 -4.93 24.14
N GLU A 470 9.19 -5.54 22.97
CA GLU A 470 8.57 -6.87 22.84
C GLU A 470 9.40 -7.95 23.55
N ASP A 471 10.75 -7.90 23.48
CA ASP A 471 11.64 -8.81 24.21
C ASP A 471 11.47 -8.69 25.74
N TRP A 472 11.12 -7.49 26.23
CA TRP A 472 10.79 -7.26 27.63
C TRP A 472 9.33 -7.58 27.97
N GLN A 473 8.58 -8.17 27.05
CA GLN A 473 7.15 -8.49 27.19
C GLN A 473 6.28 -7.26 27.48
N ILE A 474 6.67 -6.13 26.94
CA ILE A 474 5.92 -4.89 26.96
C ILE A 474 5.17 -4.79 25.64
N ASP A 475 3.86 -4.94 25.69
CA ASP A 475 3.00 -4.71 24.51
C ASP A 475 3.20 -3.30 23.96
N VAL A 476 3.56 -3.19 22.70
CA VAL A 476 3.92 -1.93 22.06
C VAL A 476 3.09 -1.65 20.81
N ASP A 477 2.71 -0.41 20.64
CA ASP A 477 2.08 0.13 19.43
C ASP A 477 3.06 0.97 18.63
N VAL A 478 2.92 0.98 17.31
CA VAL A 478 3.61 1.93 16.44
C VAL A 478 2.59 2.97 15.98
N VAL A 479 2.76 4.20 16.42
CA VAL A 479 1.79 5.29 16.25
C VAL A 479 2.41 6.47 15.50
N ASP A 480 1.60 7.22 14.78
CA ASP A 480 2.04 8.47 14.15
C ASP A 480 1.87 9.67 15.09
N GLY A 481 2.70 10.68 14.88
CA GLY A 481 2.67 11.93 15.63
C GLY A 481 1.35 12.72 15.54
N SER A 482 0.49 12.40 14.58
CA SER A 482 -0.83 13.02 14.45
C SER A 482 -1.75 12.77 15.65
N ILE A 483 -1.52 11.69 16.42
CA ILE A 483 -2.30 11.40 17.65
C ILE A 483 -2.18 12.51 18.71
N PHE A 484 -1.10 13.30 18.66
CA PHE A 484 -0.88 14.39 19.61
C PHE A 484 -1.52 15.71 19.18
N LYS A 485 -2.03 15.81 17.95
CA LYS A 485 -2.60 17.06 17.41
C LYS A 485 -3.93 17.45 18.03
N ASP A 486 -4.66 16.50 18.57
CA ASP A 486 -5.96 16.76 19.22
C ASP A 486 -5.84 17.38 20.62
N GLN A 487 -4.63 17.46 21.17
CA GLN A 487 -4.43 17.97 22.55
C GLN A 487 -3.75 19.33 22.65
N THR A 488 -3.06 19.79 21.61
CA THR A 488 -2.45 21.13 21.61
C THR A 488 -2.30 21.64 20.19
N ALA A 489 -2.91 22.77 19.87
CA ALA A 489 -2.66 23.49 18.64
C ALA A 489 -1.21 23.99 18.60
N VAL A 490 -0.30 23.15 18.11
CA VAL A 490 1.07 23.61 17.81
C VAL A 490 0.99 24.43 16.53
N PRO A 491 1.38 25.71 16.57
CA PRO A 491 1.33 26.58 15.39
C PRO A 491 2.09 25.98 14.20
N ALA A 492 1.53 26.10 13.01
CA ALA A 492 2.06 25.51 11.78
C ALA A 492 3.54 25.86 11.50
N HIS A 493 4.03 26.99 12.00
CA HIS A 493 5.42 27.42 11.87
C HIS A 493 6.42 26.62 12.73
N GLN A 494 5.99 25.92 13.78
CA GLN A 494 6.86 25.04 14.57
C GLN A 494 6.95 23.62 13.97
N GLN A 495 5.96 23.20 13.17
CA GLN A 495 5.99 21.90 12.50
C GLN A 495 7.02 21.87 11.33
N SER A 496 7.37 23.03 10.77
CA SER A 496 8.31 23.12 9.66
C SER A 496 9.79 23.12 10.08
N ALA A 497 10.08 23.54 11.29
CA ALA A 497 11.46 23.57 11.80
C ALA A 497 11.98 22.19 12.22
N SER A 498 11.07 21.25 12.56
CA SER A 498 11.45 19.88 12.95
C SER A 498 11.78 18.99 11.75
N ALA A 499 11.26 19.32 10.58
CA ALA A 499 11.43 18.48 9.38
C ALA A 499 12.79 18.64 8.68
N CYS A 500 13.58 19.64 9.06
CA CYS A 500 14.87 19.95 8.45
C CYS A 500 16.05 19.86 9.44
N LEU A 501 15.88 19.21 10.58
CA LEU A 501 17.01 19.02 11.49
C LEU A 501 17.86 17.82 11.04
N PRO A 502 19.18 17.98 10.88
CA PRO A 502 20.05 16.88 10.54
C PRO A 502 20.03 15.82 11.65
N VAL A 503 20.04 14.56 11.26
CA VAL A 503 20.00 13.35 12.12
C VAL A 503 21.01 13.40 13.31
N ARG A 504 22.06 14.19 13.20
CA ARG A 504 23.02 14.43 14.30
C ARG A 504 22.42 15.03 15.58
N SER A 505 21.32 15.76 15.51
CA SER A 505 20.69 16.36 16.69
C SER A 505 19.80 15.37 17.46
N TYR A 506 19.28 14.35 16.80
CA TYR A 506 18.44 13.31 17.44
C TYR A 506 19.23 12.41 18.40
N ARG A 507 20.45 12.01 18.03
CA ARG A 507 21.34 11.25 18.95
C ARG A 507 21.65 11.99 20.25
N LYS A 508 21.66 13.32 20.26
CA LYS A 508 21.83 14.11 21.48
C LYS A 508 20.57 14.16 22.34
N SER A 509 19.40 14.21 21.72
CA SER A 509 18.12 14.27 22.43
C SER A 509 17.79 12.94 23.14
N ILE A 510 17.97 11.81 22.47
CA ILE A 510 17.69 10.49 23.07
C ILE A 510 18.66 10.19 24.23
N ARG A 511 19.94 10.58 24.13
CA ARG A 511 20.90 10.40 25.24
C ARG A 511 20.54 11.22 26.49
N SER A 512 19.81 12.32 26.37
CA SER A 512 19.36 13.11 27.52
C SER A 512 18.16 12.50 28.27
N TRP A 513 17.43 11.56 27.65
CA TRP A 513 16.29 10.85 28.26
C TRP A 513 16.68 9.54 28.94
N LEU A 514 17.87 9.00 28.61
CA LEU A 514 18.39 7.76 29.21
C LEU A 514 19.15 8.00 30.53
N HIS A 515 19.18 9.21 31.05
CA HIS A 515 19.81 9.58 32.31
C HIS A 515 18.81 10.02 33.40
N VAL A 516 17.57 9.50 33.37
CA VAL A 516 16.64 9.63 34.49
C VAL A 516 16.35 8.26 35.07
#